data_f7563ed667fd2dff4e0d9a0ae22aa779
#
_entry.id   f7563ed667fd2dff4e0d9a0ae22aa779
#
_cell.length_a   1.000
_cell.length_b   1.000
_cell.length_c   1.000
_cell.angle_alpha   90.00
_cell.angle_beta   90.00
_cell.angle_gamma   90.00
#
_symmetry.space_group_name_H-M   'P 1'
#
loop_
_entity.id
_entity.type
_entity.pdbx_description
1 polymer ?
#
loop_
_entity_poly.entity_id
_entity_poly.type
_entity_poly.pdbx_seq_one_letter_code
_entity_poly.pdbx_strand_id
1 'polypeptide(L)'
;MKKLLIVVWIVLVGLQSCNSKKEETNMKIETEVISELSVFNLPSEWTTQDNKHIEMKELKGNVLVMVMIYTSCKTACPRLVADMRQIEQLLPEKYKSDVRFLLISIDPETDTPERLKAFAIKNKMEGKQWLFLQSTEENTREFAAVLGVNYKKIAPIDFSHSNITSVFNKKGELVFQQEGFSTSYDTIVTKIIEQVSKVD
;
A
#
# COMPACT_ATOMS: atom_id res chain seq x y z
N MET A 1 74.09 -17.53 -45.45
CA MET A 1 72.84 -16.77 -45.72
C MET A 1 71.52 -17.47 -45.24
N LYS A 2 71.58 -18.55 -44.47
CA LYS A 2 70.40 -19.29 -43.96
C LYS A 2 70.06 -19.05 -42.47
N LYS A 3 70.90 -18.28 -41.78
CA LYS A 3 70.63 -18.00 -40.31
C LYS A 3 70.01 -16.65 -40.01
N LEU A 4 69.81 -15.79 -41.02
CA LEU A 4 69.20 -14.44 -40.83
C LEU A 4 67.70 -14.43 -41.03
N LEU A 5 67.11 -15.48 -41.66
CA LEU A 5 65.69 -15.56 -41.93
C LEU A 5 64.84 -16.15 -40.78
N ILE A 6 65.44 -16.77 -39.76
CA ILE A 6 64.78 -17.40 -38.63
C ILE A 6 64.48 -16.39 -37.49
N VAL A 7 65.29 -15.32 -37.40
CA VAL A 7 65.15 -14.30 -36.35
C VAL A 7 63.96 -13.32 -36.61
N VAL A 8 63.65 -13.13 -37.90
CA VAL A 8 62.54 -12.21 -38.29
C VAL A 8 61.12 -12.82 -38.06
N TRP A 9 61.02 -14.16 -37.97
CA TRP A 9 59.69 -14.84 -37.83
C TRP A 9 59.20 -14.97 -36.38
N ILE A 10 60.10 -14.74 -35.39
CA ILE A 10 59.75 -14.84 -33.96
C ILE A 10 59.16 -13.52 -33.37
N VAL A 11 59.34 -12.39 -34.05
CA VAL A 11 58.92 -11.08 -33.57
C VAL A 11 57.47 -10.72 -33.99
N LEU A 12 56.83 -11.49 -34.87
CA LEU A 12 55.50 -11.19 -35.41
C LEU A 12 54.31 -11.91 -34.72
N VAL A 13 54.52 -12.68 -33.65
CA VAL A 13 53.47 -13.46 -32.96
C VAL A 13 53.08 -12.84 -31.63
N GLY A 14 53.60 -11.66 -31.26
CA GLY A 14 53.50 -11.07 -29.92
C GLY A 14 52.43 -9.98 -29.73
N LEU A 15 51.51 -9.68 -30.68
CA LEU A 15 50.53 -8.59 -30.56
C LEU A 15 49.12 -9.04 -30.90
N GLN A 16 48.64 -10.13 -30.30
CA GLN A 16 47.19 -10.34 -30.13
C GLN A 16 46.80 -9.83 -28.76
N SER A 17 46.61 -8.51 -28.66
CA SER A 17 45.97 -7.84 -27.55
C SER A 17 44.50 -8.31 -27.50
N CYS A 18 44.18 -9.09 -26.48
CA CYS A 18 42.82 -9.40 -26.12
C CYS A 18 42.05 -8.09 -25.83
N ASN A 19 41.26 -7.65 -26.79
CA ASN A 19 40.29 -6.60 -26.61
C ASN A 19 39.06 -7.23 -25.91
N SER A 20 39.16 -7.39 -24.59
CA SER A 20 38.04 -7.76 -23.75
C SER A 20 37.12 -6.56 -23.71
N LYS A 21 36.10 -6.53 -24.59
CA LYS A 21 34.95 -5.67 -24.42
C LYS A 21 34.28 -6.06 -23.10
N LYS A 22 34.51 -5.27 -22.04
CA LYS A 22 33.59 -5.19 -20.93
C LYS A 22 32.25 -4.67 -21.48
N GLU A 23 31.34 -5.56 -21.69
CA GLU A 23 29.92 -5.17 -21.70
C GLU A 23 29.62 -4.63 -20.30
N GLU A 24 29.71 -3.33 -20.15
CA GLU A 24 29.03 -2.64 -19.04
C GLU A 24 27.54 -2.84 -19.27
N THR A 25 26.99 -3.87 -18.62
CA THR A 25 25.56 -4.01 -18.44
C THR A 25 25.13 -2.83 -17.58
N ASN A 26 24.78 -1.74 -18.25
CA ASN A 26 24.16 -0.58 -17.64
C ASN A 26 22.78 -1.04 -17.20
N MET A 27 22.70 -1.65 -16.02
CA MET A 27 21.45 -1.95 -15.34
C MET A 27 20.89 -0.60 -14.92
N LYS A 28 20.09 -0.02 -15.83
CA LYS A 28 19.28 1.15 -15.55
C LYS A 28 18.34 0.75 -14.42
N ILE A 29 18.74 1.07 -13.20
CA ILE A 29 17.80 1.08 -12.08
C ILE A 29 16.84 2.24 -12.41
N GLU A 30 15.75 1.94 -13.09
CA GLU A 30 14.62 2.84 -13.14
C GLU A 30 14.11 2.96 -11.72
N THR A 31 14.59 3.95 -11.00
CA THR A 31 13.94 4.42 -9.79
C THR A 31 12.58 4.96 -10.23
N GLU A 32 11.57 4.10 -10.09
CA GLU A 32 10.19 4.50 -10.34
C GLU A 32 9.88 5.69 -9.43
N VAL A 33 9.74 6.85 -10.04
CA VAL A 33 9.44 8.11 -9.32
C VAL A 33 8.02 7.97 -8.78
N ILE A 34 7.91 7.85 -7.45
CA ILE A 34 6.60 7.86 -6.79
C ILE A 34 6.02 9.26 -6.97
N SER A 35 4.78 9.35 -7.44
CA SER A 35 4.05 10.62 -7.59
C SER A 35 3.99 11.40 -6.26
N GLU A 36 4.14 12.71 -6.29
CA GLU A 36 4.02 13.57 -5.10
C GLU A 36 2.66 13.42 -4.39
N LEU A 37 1.63 12.98 -5.13
CA LEU A 37 0.28 12.75 -4.62
C LEU A 37 0.08 11.35 -4.00
N SER A 38 1.14 10.55 -3.90
CA SER A 38 1.05 9.20 -3.38
C SER A 38 1.11 9.17 -1.85
N VAL A 39 0.21 8.39 -1.23
CA VAL A 39 0.25 8.09 0.22
C VAL A 39 1.52 7.30 0.62
N PHE A 40 2.24 6.74 -0.35
CA PHE A 40 3.49 6.03 -0.10
C PHE A 40 4.67 6.96 0.21
N ASN A 41 4.51 8.27 0.02
CA ASN A 41 5.50 9.29 0.42
C ASN A 41 5.40 9.67 1.90
N LEU A 42 4.33 9.27 2.59
CA LEU A 42 4.18 9.57 4.01
C LEU A 42 5.18 8.75 4.82
N PRO A 43 6.00 9.37 5.67
CA PRO A 43 7.03 8.70 6.45
C PRO A 43 6.49 7.99 7.69
N SER A 44 5.16 8.00 7.88
CA SER A 44 4.51 7.46 9.06
C SER A 44 4.63 5.95 9.15
N GLU A 45 5.03 5.45 10.31
CA GLU A 45 5.01 4.03 10.66
C GLU A 45 3.65 3.65 11.25
N TRP A 46 3.21 2.45 10.91
CA TRP A 46 1.95 1.87 11.36
C TRP A 46 2.18 0.51 12.01
N THR A 47 1.44 0.25 13.08
CA THR A 47 1.43 -1.07 13.72
C THR A 47 0.15 -1.80 13.32
N THR A 48 0.30 -3.01 12.82
CA THR A 48 -0.82 -3.86 12.39
C THR A 48 -1.46 -4.57 13.57
N GLN A 49 -2.64 -5.16 13.38
CA GLN A 49 -3.31 -6.04 14.34
C GLN A 49 -2.48 -7.26 14.76
N ASP A 50 -1.43 -7.61 14.03
CA ASP A 50 -0.50 -8.69 14.36
C ASP A 50 0.80 -8.18 14.99
N ASN A 51 0.78 -6.92 15.48
CA ASN A 51 1.92 -6.25 16.11
C ASN A 51 3.16 -6.17 15.21
N LYS A 52 2.97 -6.00 13.90
CA LYS A 52 4.03 -5.77 12.93
C LYS A 52 4.09 -4.30 12.58
N HIS A 53 5.30 -3.74 12.50
CA HIS A 53 5.53 -2.39 12.04
C HIS A 53 5.64 -2.40 10.51
N ILE A 54 4.91 -1.50 9.86
CA ILE A 54 4.94 -1.32 8.41
C ILE A 54 4.91 0.17 8.05
N GLU A 55 5.44 0.50 6.89
CA GLU A 55 5.20 1.79 6.22
C GLU A 55 4.19 1.59 5.08
N MET A 56 3.44 2.66 4.71
CA MET A 56 2.47 2.56 3.60
C MET A 56 3.13 2.14 2.28
N LYS A 57 4.39 2.49 2.05
CA LYS A 57 5.15 2.11 0.84
C LYS A 57 5.32 0.59 0.67
N GLU A 58 5.23 -0.20 1.74
CA GLU A 58 5.30 -1.67 1.67
C GLU A 58 4.04 -2.29 1.04
N LEU A 59 2.97 -1.50 0.92
CA LEU A 59 1.73 -1.91 0.26
C LEU A 59 1.71 -1.56 -1.24
N LYS A 60 2.79 -0.99 -1.77
CA LYS A 60 2.94 -0.67 -3.21
C LYS A 60 2.63 -1.89 -4.08
N GLY A 61 2.01 -1.64 -5.23
CA GLY A 61 1.56 -2.70 -6.14
C GLY A 61 0.18 -3.27 -5.81
N ASN A 62 -0.42 -2.90 -4.66
CA ASN A 62 -1.80 -3.26 -4.33
C ASN A 62 -2.72 -2.05 -4.52
N VAL A 63 -3.96 -2.31 -4.91
CA VAL A 63 -5.05 -1.35 -4.80
C VAL A 63 -5.48 -1.30 -3.33
N LEU A 64 -5.57 -0.09 -2.75
CA LEU A 64 -5.90 0.07 -1.34
C LEU A 64 -7.31 0.62 -1.21
N VAL A 65 -8.11 -0.01 -0.35
CA VAL A 65 -9.44 0.46 0.05
C VAL A 65 -9.37 0.80 1.53
N MET A 66 -9.59 2.06 1.88
CA MET A 66 -9.32 2.58 3.22
C MET A 66 -10.53 3.23 3.86
N VAL A 67 -10.69 2.99 5.16
CA VAL A 67 -11.62 3.72 6.05
C VAL A 67 -10.93 4.02 7.37
N MET A 68 -11.33 5.14 8.00
CA MET A 68 -10.92 5.44 9.38
C MET A 68 -12.03 5.05 10.34
N ILE A 69 -11.66 4.38 11.43
CA ILE A 69 -12.57 3.82 12.42
C ILE A 69 -12.04 4.03 13.85
N TYR A 70 -12.82 3.66 14.85
CA TYR A 70 -12.34 3.33 16.19
C TYR A 70 -13.17 2.17 16.77
N THR A 71 -12.53 1.27 17.50
CA THR A 71 -13.17 0.00 17.90
C THR A 71 -14.30 0.17 18.92
N SER A 72 -14.30 1.29 19.69
CA SER A 72 -15.33 1.61 20.68
C SER A 72 -16.61 2.16 20.07
N CYS A 73 -16.62 2.52 18.79
CA CYS A 73 -17.77 3.08 18.09
C CYS A 73 -18.96 2.10 18.07
N LYS A 74 -20.13 2.58 18.48
CA LYS A 74 -21.35 1.77 18.51
C LYS A 74 -22.36 2.14 17.43
N THR A 75 -22.11 3.22 16.69
CA THR A 75 -23.06 3.79 15.72
C THR A 75 -22.61 3.66 14.27
N ALA A 76 -21.61 4.43 13.85
CA ALA A 76 -21.17 4.54 12.45
C ALA A 76 -20.25 3.39 12.02
N CYS A 77 -19.25 3.02 12.84
CA CYS A 77 -18.26 2.01 12.46
C CYS A 77 -18.84 0.64 12.14
N PRO A 78 -19.90 0.10 12.84
CA PRO A 78 -20.50 -1.16 12.44
C PRO A 78 -21.02 -1.14 11.00
N ARG A 79 -21.51 0.01 10.51
CA ARG A 79 -21.97 0.16 9.14
C ARG A 79 -20.80 0.26 8.16
N LEU A 80 -19.77 1.06 8.46
CA LEU A 80 -18.57 1.13 7.62
C LEU A 80 -17.89 -0.22 7.49
N VAL A 81 -17.79 -0.98 8.57
CA VAL A 81 -17.25 -2.35 8.59
C VAL A 81 -18.09 -3.28 7.71
N ALA A 82 -19.41 -3.18 7.79
CA ALA A 82 -20.32 -3.95 6.94
C ALA A 82 -20.14 -3.58 5.46
N ASP A 83 -20.01 -2.29 5.15
CA ASP A 83 -19.77 -1.79 3.79
C ASP A 83 -18.42 -2.34 3.24
N MET A 84 -17.36 -2.30 4.01
CA MET A 84 -16.03 -2.84 3.61
C MET A 84 -16.11 -4.35 3.31
N ARG A 85 -16.81 -5.12 4.15
CA ARG A 85 -17.01 -6.56 3.91
C ARG A 85 -17.84 -6.82 2.65
N GLN A 86 -18.88 -6.03 2.42
CA GLN A 86 -19.72 -6.17 1.24
C GLN A 86 -18.94 -5.87 -0.04
N ILE A 87 -18.08 -4.83 -0.02
CA ILE A 87 -17.18 -4.51 -1.13
C ILE A 87 -16.25 -5.70 -1.41
N GLU A 88 -15.63 -6.27 -0.38
CA GLU A 88 -14.74 -7.44 -0.52
C GLU A 88 -15.48 -8.65 -1.11
N GLN A 89 -16.71 -8.93 -0.65
CA GLN A 89 -17.51 -10.06 -1.14
C GLN A 89 -17.92 -9.91 -2.60
N LEU A 90 -18.15 -8.69 -3.07
CA LEU A 90 -18.54 -8.38 -4.44
C LEU A 90 -17.36 -8.41 -5.42
N LEU A 91 -16.13 -8.35 -4.93
CA LEU A 91 -14.95 -8.47 -5.77
C LEU A 91 -14.81 -9.90 -6.32
N PRO A 92 -14.60 -10.07 -7.64
CA PRO A 92 -14.25 -11.37 -8.21
C PRO A 92 -12.99 -11.95 -7.56
N GLU A 93 -12.98 -13.25 -7.29
CA GLU A 93 -11.90 -13.93 -6.56
C GLU A 93 -10.51 -13.67 -7.15
N LYS A 94 -10.40 -13.64 -8.47
CA LYS A 94 -9.15 -13.37 -9.21
C LYS A 94 -8.50 -12.01 -8.91
N TYR A 95 -9.24 -11.06 -8.33
CA TYR A 95 -8.74 -9.71 -8.01
C TYR A 95 -8.44 -9.51 -6.53
N LYS A 96 -8.91 -10.41 -5.65
CA LYS A 96 -8.79 -10.23 -4.20
C LYS A 96 -7.34 -10.23 -3.72
N SER A 97 -6.44 -10.95 -4.40
CA SER A 97 -5.02 -10.98 -4.05
C SER A 97 -4.33 -9.62 -4.21
N ASP A 98 -4.84 -8.77 -5.11
CA ASP A 98 -4.24 -7.50 -5.50
C ASP A 98 -4.87 -6.29 -4.78
N VAL A 99 -5.79 -6.56 -3.86
CA VAL A 99 -6.47 -5.53 -3.06
C VAL A 99 -6.11 -5.68 -1.59
N ARG A 100 -5.91 -4.55 -0.90
CA ARG A 100 -5.78 -4.48 0.56
C ARG A 100 -6.86 -3.58 1.12
N PHE A 101 -7.55 -4.07 2.13
CA PHE A 101 -8.56 -3.35 2.89
C PHE A 101 -7.94 -2.87 4.20
N LEU A 102 -7.85 -1.56 4.37
CA LEU A 102 -7.23 -0.92 5.51
C LEU A 102 -8.29 -0.26 6.39
N LEU A 103 -8.34 -0.66 7.65
CA LEU A 103 -9.13 -0.01 8.68
C LEU A 103 -8.16 0.68 9.65
N ILE A 104 -8.15 2.01 9.63
CA ILE A 104 -7.14 2.82 10.31
C ILE A 104 -7.79 3.45 11.54
N SER A 105 -7.22 3.17 12.71
CA SER A 105 -7.75 3.70 13.97
C SER A 105 -7.51 5.20 14.12
N ILE A 106 -8.55 5.92 14.57
CA ILE A 106 -8.45 7.32 15.02
C ILE A 106 -8.33 7.44 16.54
N ASP A 107 -8.28 6.33 17.28
CA ASP A 107 -8.13 6.27 18.74
C ASP A 107 -6.91 5.43 19.14
N PRO A 108 -5.68 5.87 18.81
CA PRO A 108 -4.47 5.10 19.05
C PRO A 108 -4.20 4.82 20.54
N GLU A 109 -4.77 5.61 21.45
CA GLU A 109 -4.65 5.38 22.89
C GLU A 109 -5.41 4.13 23.34
N THR A 110 -6.54 3.85 22.69
CA THR A 110 -7.46 2.76 23.06
C THR A 110 -7.28 1.53 22.16
N ASP A 111 -7.03 1.72 20.87
CA ASP A 111 -7.02 0.67 19.86
C ASP A 111 -5.63 0.04 19.73
N THR A 112 -5.23 -0.75 20.76
CA THR A 112 -4.00 -1.54 20.70
C THR A 112 -4.06 -2.62 19.60
N PRO A 113 -2.91 -3.18 19.14
CA PRO A 113 -2.90 -4.28 18.19
C PRO A 113 -3.80 -5.45 18.59
N GLU A 114 -3.79 -5.85 19.86
CA GLU A 114 -4.63 -6.92 20.39
C GLU A 114 -6.11 -6.59 20.27
N ARG A 115 -6.48 -5.34 20.53
CA ARG A 115 -7.85 -4.87 20.43
C ARG A 115 -8.31 -4.80 18.98
N LEU A 116 -7.46 -4.33 18.07
CA LEU A 116 -7.70 -4.35 16.65
C LEU A 116 -7.85 -5.78 16.11
N LYS A 117 -7.02 -6.72 16.60
CA LYS A 117 -7.13 -8.14 16.25
C LYS A 117 -8.44 -8.75 16.72
N ALA A 118 -8.83 -8.50 17.96
CA ALA A 118 -10.11 -8.96 18.49
C ALA A 118 -11.30 -8.38 17.71
N PHE A 119 -11.18 -7.11 17.28
CA PHE A 119 -12.18 -6.47 16.43
C PHE A 119 -12.25 -7.11 15.03
N ALA A 120 -11.12 -7.41 14.41
CA ALA A 120 -11.06 -8.11 13.12
C ALA A 120 -11.74 -9.48 13.19
N ILE A 121 -11.41 -10.30 14.20
CA ILE A 121 -12.03 -11.63 14.43
C ILE A 121 -13.53 -11.50 14.62
N LYS A 122 -13.98 -10.62 15.51
CA LYS A 122 -15.40 -10.38 15.79
C LYS A 122 -16.19 -10.03 14.52
N ASN A 123 -15.56 -9.29 13.60
CA ASN A 123 -16.20 -8.84 12.37
C ASN A 123 -15.93 -9.77 11.18
N LYS A 124 -15.30 -10.94 11.38
CA LYS A 124 -14.95 -11.91 10.32
C LYS A 124 -14.13 -11.28 9.18
N MET A 125 -13.16 -10.44 9.55
CA MET A 125 -12.24 -9.74 8.66
C MET A 125 -10.82 -10.27 8.90
N GLU A 126 -10.68 -11.59 8.86
CA GLU A 126 -9.42 -12.31 8.98
C GLU A 126 -8.94 -12.69 7.60
N GLY A 127 -7.69 -12.52 7.33
CA GLY A 127 -7.08 -12.84 6.04
C GLY A 127 -6.04 -11.80 5.66
N LYS A 128 -5.17 -12.17 4.73
CA LYS A 128 -4.03 -11.34 4.32
C LYS A 128 -4.42 -10.00 3.67
N GLN A 129 -5.63 -9.92 3.12
CA GLN A 129 -6.16 -8.71 2.51
C GLN A 129 -6.61 -7.65 3.53
N TRP A 130 -6.85 -8.03 4.79
CA TRP A 130 -7.33 -7.15 5.84
C TRP A 130 -6.20 -6.65 6.73
N LEU A 131 -6.05 -5.34 6.82
CA LEU A 131 -5.09 -4.68 7.68
C LEU A 131 -5.83 -3.70 8.60
N PHE A 132 -5.65 -3.87 9.89
CA PHE A 132 -6.10 -2.95 10.91
C PHE A 132 -4.87 -2.25 11.45
N LEU A 133 -4.83 -0.94 11.33
CA LEU A 133 -3.63 -0.15 11.57
C LEU A 133 -3.87 0.86 12.68
N GLN A 134 -2.88 1.02 13.55
CA GLN A 134 -2.77 2.13 14.48
C GLN A 134 -1.37 2.75 14.40
N SER A 135 -1.26 4.03 14.78
CA SER A 135 0.00 4.74 14.83
C SER A 135 -0.02 5.76 15.97
N THR A 136 0.89 6.73 15.97
CA THR A 136 0.82 7.87 16.90
C THR A 136 -0.36 8.77 16.56
N GLU A 137 -0.79 9.62 17.51
CA GLU A 137 -1.83 10.62 17.27
C GLU A 137 -1.42 11.58 16.14
N GLU A 138 -0.14 11.98 16.09
CA GLU A 138 0.40 12.87 15.06
C GLU A 138 0.31 12.26 13.66
N ASN A 139 0.81 11.03 13.48
CA ASN A 139 0.72 10.30 12.21
C ASN A 139 -0.75 10.08 11.79
N THR A 140 -1.61 9.78 12.74
CA THR A 140 -3.04 9.58 12.48
C THR A 140 -3.71 10.87 12.01
N ARG A 141 -3.36 12.04 12.59
CA ARG A 141 -3.87 13.35 12.16
C ARG A 141 -3.38 13.74 10.77
N GLU A 142 -2.09 13.53 10.49
CA GLU A 142 -1.51 13.78 9.17
C GLU A 142 -2.22 12.93 8.11
N PHE A 143 -2.37 11.64 8.38
CA PHE A 143 -3.02 10.73 7.46
C PHE A 143 -4.51 11.06 7.24
N ALA A 144 -5.23 11.42 8.30
CA ALA A 144 -6.62 11.89 8.20
C ALA A 144 -6.74 13.13 7.32
N ALA A 145 -5.81 14.08 7.43
CA ALA A 145 -5.78 15.27 6.58
C ALA A 145 -5.59 14.91 5.11
N VAL A 146 -4.70 13.97 4.79
CA VAL A 146 -4.49 13.48 3.42
C VAL A 146 -5.75 12.80 2.86
N LEU A 147 -6.49 12.07 3.70
CA LEU A 147 -7.77 11.44 3.31
C LEU A 147 -8.95 12.42 3.28
N GLY A 148 -8.79 13.66 3.73
CA GLY A 148 -9.90 14.60 3.91
C GLY A 148 -10.87 14.18 5.02
N VAL A 149 -10.45 13.31 5.94
CA VAL A 149 -11.24 12.84 7.06
C VAL A 149 -11.10 13.81 8.23
N ASN A 150 -12.21 14.43 8.60
CA ASN A 150 -12.29 15.24 9.81
C ASN A 150 -12.70 14.34 10.99
N TYR A 151 -11.95 14.39 12.10
CA TYR A 151 -12.35 13.73 13.34
C TYR A 151 -12.04 14.59 14.55
N LYS A 152 -12.88 14.44 15.59
CA LYS A 152 -12.74 15.15 16.85
C LYS A 152 -13.21 14.26 18.00
N LYS A 153 -12.43 14.15 19.06
CA LYS A 153 -12.83 13.51 20.30
C LYS A 153 -13.92 14.36 20.96
N ILE A 154 -15.09 13.79 21.21
CA ILE A 154 -16.28 14.48 21.77
C ILE A 154 -16.61 13.99 23.18
N ALA A 155 -16.11 12.82 23.57
CA ALA A 155 -16.20 12.26 24.91
C ALA A 155 -14.96 11.38 25.16
N PRO A 156 -14.72 10.87 26.37
CA PRO A 156 -13.53 10.09 26.70
C PRO A 156 -13.26 8.91 25.75
N ILE A 157 -14.32 8.29 25.23
CA ILE A 157 -14.23 7.10 24.35
C ILE A 157 -15.07 7.27 23.07
N ASP A 158 -15.42 8.51 22.70
CA ASP A 158 -16.29 8.75 21.54
C ASP A 158 -15.73 9.87 20.65
N PHE A 159 -15.91 9.70 19.35
CA PHE A 159 -15.44 10.63 18.32
C PHE A 159 -16.58 10.97 17.36
N SER A 160 -16.58 12.22 16.91
CA SER A 160 -17.24 12.63 15.67
C SER A 160 -16.23 12.51 14.56
N HIS A 161 -16.55 11.82 13.46
CA HIS A 161 -15.68 11.73 12.31
C HIS A 161 -16.45 11.60 11.00
N SER A 162 -15.82 12.02 9.89
CA SER A 162 -16.35 11.81 8.54
C SER A 162 -16.34 10.32 8.19
N ASN A 163 -17.43 9.84 7.60
CA ASN A 163 -17.52 8.48 7.08
C ASN A 163 -17.08 8.51 5.62
N ILE A 164 -15.80 8.27 5.35
CA ILE A 164 -15.24 8.32 4.00
C ILE A 164 -14.56 6.98 3.70
N THR A 165 -14.96 6.37 2.58
CA THR A 165 -14.25 5.22 1.99
C THR A 165 -13.43 5.72 0.81
N SER A 166 -12.13 5.48 0.85
CA SER A 166 -11.16 5.93 -0.15
C SER A 166 -10.55 4.75 -0.90
N VAL A 167 -10.39 4.89 -2.23
CA VAL A 167 -9.73 3.90 -3.09
C VAL A 167 -8.47 4.53 -3.68
N PHE A 168 -7.35 3.84 -3.53
CA PHE A 168 -6.05 4.22 -4.10
C PHE A 168 -5.59 3.19 -5.12
N ASN A 169 -4.93 3.65 -6.18
CA ASN A 169 -4.32 2.77 -7.16
C ASN A 169 -3.04 2.09 -6.63
N LYS A 170 -2.40 1.24 -7.43
CA LYS A 170 -1.18 0.51 -7.10
C LYS A 170 0.03 1.43 -6.80
N LYS A 171 -0.03 2.70 -7.23
CA LYS A 171 0.98 3.74 -6.97
C LYS A 171 0.67 4.58 -5.73
N GLY A 172 -0.41 4.29 -5.01
CA GLY A 172 -0.83 5.01 -3.82
C GLY A 172 -1.49 6.35 -4.10
N GLU A 173 -1.98 6.59 -5.30
CA GLU A 173 -2.70 7.80 -5.68
C GLU A 173 -4.20 7.60 -5.47
N LEU A 174 -4.86 8.61 -4.90
CA LEU A 174 -6.30 8.61 -4.68
C LEU A 174 -7.05 8.63 -6.02
N VAL A 175 -7.93 7.65 -6.24
CA VAL A 175 -8.70 7.53 -7.48
C VAL A 175 -10.21 7.63 -7.29
N PHE A 176 -10.68 7.39 -6.07
CA PHE A 176 -12.10 7.48 -5.75
C PHE A 176 -12.32 7.67 -4.25
N GLN A 177 -13.31 8.48 -3.91
CA GLN A 177 -13.82 8.59 -2.54
C GLN A 177 -15.36 8.56 -2.54
N GLN A 178 -15.91 7.96 -1.50
CA GLN A 178 -17.32 7.96 -1.21
C GLN A 178 -17.53 8.44 0.21
N GLU A 179 -18.29 9.52 0.37
CA GLU A 179 -18.71 10.02 1.67
C GLU A 179 -20.04 9.40 2.07
N GLY A 180 -20.23 9.17 3.36
CA GLY A 180 -21.41 8.55 3.92
C GLY A 180 -21.42 7.03 3.79
N PHE A 181 -22.60 6.45 4.05
CA PHE A 181 -22.79 5.00 3.97
C PHE A 181 -23.22 4.61 2.56
N SER A 182 -22.72 3.46 2.10
CA SER A 182 -23.06 2.96 0.77
C SER A 182 -24.54 2.58 0.68
N THR A 183 -25.18 3.08 -0.38
CA THR A 183 -26.52 2.64 -0.83
C THR A 183 -26.42 1.65 -1.98
N SER A 184 -25.32 1.71 -2.77
CA SER A 184 -24.94 0.75 -3.79
C SER A 184 -23.42 0.64 -3.78
N TYR A 185 -22.89 -0.55 -4.03
CA TYR A 185 -21.45 -0.82 -4.08
C TYR A 185 -20.91 -0.89 -5.51
N ASP A 186 -21.75 -0.80 -6.52
CA ASP A 186 -21.36 -1.00 -7.94
C ASP A 186 -20.27 -0.04 -8.39
N THR A 187 -20.39 1.23 -8.01
CA THR A 187 -19.41 2.24 -8.41
C THR A 187 -18.05 1.98 -7.78
N ILE A 188 -17.98 1.75 -6.49
CA ILE A 188 -16.70 1.53 -5.80
C ILE A 188 -16.05 0.21 -6.24
N VAL A 189 -16.83 -0.86 -6.41
CA VAL A 189 -16.33 -2.15 -6.91
C VAL A 189 -15.79 -2.00 -8.32
N THR A 190 -16.51 -1.28 -9.20
CA THR A 190 -16.05 -0.98 -10.57
C THR A 190 -14.73 -0.22 -10.53
N LYS A 191 -14.61 0.81 -9.67
CA LYS A 191 -13.35 1.57 -9.52
C LYS A 191 -12.18 0.71 -9.06
N ILE A 192 -12.40 -0.19 -8.10
CA ILE A 192 -11.37 -1.14 -7.66
C ILE A 192 -10.93 -2.04 -8.82
N ILE A 193 -11.88 -2.64 -9.54
CA ILE A 193 -11.59 -3.53 -10.67
C ILE A 193 -10.82 -2.79 -11.77
N GLU A 194 -11.22 -1.56 -12.12
CA GLU A 194 -10.50 -0.72 -13.07
C GLU A 194 -9.01 -0.55 -12.68
N GLN A 195 -8.71 -0.33 -11.38
CA GLN A 195 -7.33 -0.11 -10.94
C GLN A 195 -6.52 -1.41 -10.88
N VAL A 196 -7.13 -2.52 -10.45
CA VAL A 196 -6.45 -3.83 -10.43
C VAL A 196 -6.12 -4.29 -11.85
N SER A 197 -7.03 -4.04 -12.81
CA SER A 197 -6.89 -4.49 -14.21
C SER A 197 -5.90 -3.66 -15.04
N LYS A 198 -5.46 -2.50 -14.54
CA LYS A 198 -4.40 -1.72 -15.21
C LYS A 198 -3.09 -2.48 -15.12
N VAL A 199 -2.47 -2.71 -16.27
CA VAL A 199 -1.10 -3.19 -16.38
C VAL A 199 -0.21 -1.94 -16.21
N ASP A 200 0.72 -2.00 -15.26
CA ASP A 200 1.70 -0.93 -15.00
C ASP A 200 2.74 -0.87 -16.12
#